data_5d5037aa09425f4701d521fe242ec618
#
_entry.id   5d5037aa09425f4701d521fe242ec618
#
_cell.length_a   1.000
_cell.length_b   1.000
_cell.length_c   1.000
_cell.angle_alpha   90.00
_cell.angle_beta   90.00
_cell.angle_gamma   90.00
#
_symmetry.space_group_name_H-M   'P 1'
#
loop_
_entity.id
_entity.type
_entity.pdbx_description
1 polymer ?
#
loop_
_entity_poly.entity_id
_entity_poly.type
_entity_poly.pdbx_seq_one_letter_code
_entity_poly.pdbx_strand_id
1 'polypeptide(L)'
;MLSVNGVDRLDKIRILGIDPGYAIVGFGVLDYDGVNFVPVEYGAVLTEANTPFTERLKAIHEDVEFIFEKFSPDHMAVERLYFNSNQKTAIDVAQARGVTVLSAAKRNIPVSEYTPLQVKQSVVGYGRAEKHQVMEMTRMILGLAQIPKPDDAADALAAAITHSLYSRFTS
;
A
#
# COMPACT_ATOMS: atom_id res chain seq x y z
N MET A 1 28.93 37.44 -6.19
CA MET A 1 27.48 37.20 -6.31
C MET A 1 27.28 35.71 -6.58
N LEU A 2 27.23 34.91 -5.51
CA LEU A 2 27.14 33.45 -5.60
C LEU A 2 25.66 33.08 -5.64
N SER A 3 25.23 32.51 -6.76
CA SER A 3 23.87 31.97 -6.97
C SER A 3 23.70 30.72 -6.09
N VAL A 4 22.92 30.85 -5.02
CA VAL A 4 22.45 29.73 -4.19
C VAL A 4 21.14 29.25 -4.80
N ASN A 5 21.19 28.49 -5.88
CA ASN A 5 20.07 27.78 -6.46
C ASN A 5 20.52 26.40 -6.93
N GLY A 6 20.65 25.49 -5.99
CA GLY A 6 20.94 24.10 -6.20
C GLY A 6 20.49 23.31 -4.98
N VAL A 7 19.22 23.47 -4.58
CA VAL A 7 18.56 22.42 -3.80
C VAL A 7 18.21 21.38 -4.86
N ASP A 8 19.05 20.34 -4.96
CA ASP A 8 18.68 19.11 -5.66
C ASP A 8 17.28 18.74 -5.17
N ARG A 9 16.29 18.79 -6.05
CA ARG A 9 15.03 18.13 -5.84
C ARG A 9 15.38 16.65 -5.72
N LEU A 10 15.38 16.13 -4.51
CA LEU A 10 15.28 14.71 -4.30
C LEU A 10 14.09 14.27 -5.12
N ASP A 11 14.31 13.40 -6.11
CA ASP A 11 13.25 12.94 -6.99
C ASP A 11 12.16 12.32 -6.13
N LYS A 12 10.99 12.96 -6.14
CA LYS A 12 9.83 12.53 -5.40
C LYS A 12 9.37 11.20 -5.98
N ILE A 13 9.30 10.17 -5.16
CA ILE A 13 8.79 8.86 -5.57
C ILE A 13 7.32 8.72 -5.16
N ARG A 14 6.51 8.14 -6.03
CA ARG A 14 5.12 7.79 -5.76
C ARG A 14 5.00 6.32 -5.44
N ILE A 15 4.41 6.00 -4.29
CA ILE A 15 4.29 4.65 -3.78
C ILE A 15 2.81 4.29 -3.67
N LEU A 16 2.44 3.16 -4.28
CA LEU A 16 1.15 2.52 -4.09
C LEU A 16 1.27 1.43 -3.04
N GLY A 17 0.66 1.62 -1.89
CA GLY A 17 0.47 0.57 -0.89
C GLY A 17 -0.79 -0.24 -1.18
N ILE A 18 -0.72 -1.55 -0.98
CA ILE A 18 -1.85 -2.47 -1.15
C ILE A 18 -1.97 -3.36 0.08
N ASP A 19 -3.16 -3.42 0.63
CA ASP A 19 -3.59 -4.46 1.56
C ASP A 19 -4.46 -5.47 0.79
N PRO A 20 -3.91 -6.65 0.46
CA PRO A 20 -4.58 -7.59 -0.43
C PRO A 20 -5.72 -8.32 0.27
N GLY A 21 -6.91 -8.20 -0.24
CA GLY A 21 -8.10 -8.93 0.18
C GLY A 21 -8.87 -9.47 -1.02
N TYR A 22 -9.86 -10.31 -0.75
CA TYR A 22 -10.76 -10.84 -1.77
C TYR A 22 -12.08 -10.07 -1.84
N ALA A 23 -12.64 -9.73 -0.69
CA ALA A 23 -13.85 -8.92 -0.61
C ALA A 23 -13.53 -7.41 -0.65
N ILE A 24 -12.42 -7.04 -0.05
CA ILE A 24 -11.93 -5.67 0.05
C ILE A 24 -10.43 -5.69 -0.25
N VAL A 25 -9.99 -4.86 -1.18
CA VAL A 25 -8.57 -4.59 -1.43
C VAL A 25 -8.32 -3.14 -1.03
N GLY A 26 -7.58 -2.94 0.06
CA GLY A 26 -7.16 -1.61 0.47
C GLY A 26 -6.09 -1.05 -0.46
N PHE A 27 -6.17 0.24 -0.77
CA PHE A 27 -5.10 0.94 -1.48
C PHE A 27 -4.78 2.29 -0.83
N GLY A 28 -3.53 2.69 -0.92
CA GLY A 28 -3.08 4.00 -0.48
C GLY A 28 -1.93 4.49 -1.35
N VAL A 29 -2.08 5.69 -1.89
CA VAL A 29 -1.07 6.35 -2.72
C VAL A 29 -0.47 7.50 -1.95
N LEU A 30 0.84 7.51 -1.82
CA LEU A 30 1.57 8.61 -1.22
C LEU A 30 2.79 9.00 -2.07
N ASP A 31 3.16 10.26 -1.97
CA ASP A 31 4.40 10.79 -2.48
C ASP A 31 5.40 10.95 -1.34
N TYR A 32 6.66 10.60 -1.60
CA TYR A 32 7.75 10.69 -0.66
C TYR A 32 8.96 11.38 -1.29
N ASP A 33 9.47 12.44 -0.65
CA ASP A 33 10.59 13.26 -1.14
C ASP A 33 11.93 12.99 -0.41
N GLY A 34 11.98 11.88 0.34
CA GLY A 34 13.13 11.54 1.16
C GLY A 34 13.00 12.01 2.63
N VAL A 35 12.08 12.91 2.94
CA VAL A 35 11.81 13.45 4.28
C VAL A 35 10.32 13.44 4.59
N ASN A 36 9.51 13.97 3.69
CA ASN A 36 8.09 14.21 3.91
C ASN A 36 7.22 13.21 3.18
N PHE A 37 6.10 12.86 3.80
CA PHE A 37 5.05 12.06 3.21
C PHE A 37 3.88 12.95 2.82
N VAL A 38 3.40 12.84 1.59
CA VAL A 38 2.22 13.54 1.12
C VAL A 38 1.20 12.52 0.65
N PRO A 39 0.08 12.32 1.38
CA PRO A 39 -0.98 11.44 0.93
C PRO A 39 -1.62 12.02 -0.34
N VAL A 40 -1.76 11.18 -1.37
CA VAL A 40 -2.36 11.55 -2.66
C VAL A 40 -3.81 11.09 -2.73
N GLU A 41 -4.04 9.80 -2.46
CA GLU A 41 -5.37 9.20 -2.43
C GLU A 41 -5.33 7.88 -1.64
N TYR A 42 -6.44 7.47 -1.09
CA TYR A 42 -6.59 6.17 -0.45
C TYR A 42 -8.04 5.73 -0.43
N GLY A 43 -8.26 4.43 -0.32
CA GLY A 43 -9.58 3.85 -0.34
C GLY A 43 -9.55 2.34 -0.42
N ALA A 44 -10.64 1.77 -0.93
CA ALA A 44 -10.73 0.34 -1.14
C ALA A 44 -11.47 0.00 -2.42
N VAL A 45 -11.01 -1.05 -3.09
CA VAL A 45 -11.73 -1.77 -4.13
C VAL A 45 -12.65 -2.78 -3.44
N LEU A 46 -13.92 -2.73 -3.75
CA LEU A 46 -14.93 -3.61 -3.16
C LEU A 46 -15.47 -4.58 -4.21
N THR A 47 -15.58 -5.84 -3.85
CA THR A 47 -16.25 -6.84 -4.68
C THR A 47 -17.53 -7.30 -4.03
N GLU A 48 -18.60 -7.43 -4.82
CA GLU A 48 -19.91 -7.81 -4.30
C GLU A 48 -19.95 -9.28 -3.85
N ALA A 49 -20.60 -9.52 -2.71
CA ALA A 49 -20.92 -10.87 -2.27
C ALA A 49 -21.84 -11.55 -3.29
N ASN A 50 -21.77 -12.87 -3.37
CA ASN A 50 -22.56 -13.69 -4.30
C ASN A 50 -22.26 -13.50 -5.80
N THR A 51 -21.22 -12.74 -6.14
CA THR A 51 -20.69 -12.69 -7.50
C THR A 51 -19.77 -13.88 -7.75
N PRO A 52 -19.79 -14.50 -8.96
CA PRO A 52 -18.85 -15.57 -9.29
C PRO A 52 -17.39 -15.17 -9.04
N PHE A 53 -16.59 -16.10 -8.58
CA PHE A 53 -15.20 -15.86 -8.20
C PHE A 53 -14.38 -15.16 -9.32
N THR A 54 -14.52 -15.64 -10.55
CA THR A 54 -13.84 -15.09 -11.74
C THR A 54 -14.23 -13.64 -12.02
N GLU A 55 -15.50 -13.30 -11.83
CA GLU A 55 -15.98 -11.92 -12.01
C GLU A 55 -15.44 -10.98 -10.92
N ARG A 56 -15.29 -11.50 -9.69
CA ARG A 56 -14.65 -10.71 -8.62
C ARG A 56 -13.18 -10.47 -8.90
N LEU A 57 -12.43 -11.47 -9.39
CA LEU A 57 -11.04 -11.28 -9.80
C LEU A 57 -10.90 -10.28 -10.95
N LYS A 58 -11.83 -10.33 -11.91
CA LYS A 58 -11.90 -9.37 -13.02
C LYS A 58 -12.13 -7.95 -12.50
N ALA A 59 -13.11 -7.75 -11.61
CA ALA A 59 -13.38 -6.45 -11.01
C ALA A 59 -12.16 -5.89 -10.25
N ILE A 60 -11.49 -6.73 -9.44
CA ILE A 60 -10.24 -6.34 -8.77
C ILE A 60 -9.19 -5.91 -9.79
N HIS A 61 -9.02 -6.66 -10.87
CA HIS A 61 -8.06 -6.32 -11.92
C HIS A 61 -8.38 -4.97 -12.56
N GLU A 62 -9.62 -4.76 -12.99
CA GLU A 62 -10.06 -3.52 -13.65
C GLU A 62 -9.85 -2.29 -12.74
N ASP A 63 -10.24 -2.38 -11.47
CA ASP A 63 -10.07 -1.29 -10.52
C ASP A 63 -8.60 -1.02 -10.19
N VAL A 64 -7.79 -2.06 -10.04
CA VAL A 64 -6.34 -1.93 -9.83
C VAL A 64 -5.65 -1.32 -11.05
N GLU A 65 -6.02 -1.74 -12.26
CA GLU A 65 -5.54 -1.13 -13.51
C GLU A 65 -5.88 0.36 -13.56
N PHE A 66 -7.10 0.75 -13.18
CA PHE A 66 -7.52 2.14 -13.10
C PHE A 66 -6.67 2.94 -12.08
N ILE A 67 -6.35 2.35 -10.92
CA ILE A 67 -5.47 2.98 -9.92
C ILE A 67 -4.07 3.23 -10.51
N PHE A 68 -3.49 2.25 -11.19
CA PHE A 68 -2.20 2.40 -11.86
C PHE A 68 -2.22 3.48 -12.94
N GLU A 69 -3.25 3.51 -13.77
CA GLU A 69 -3.40 4.52 -14.83
C GLU A 69 -3.55 5.93 -14.25
N LYS A 70 -4.42 6.07 -13.24
CA LYS A 70 -4.72 7.38 -12.64
C LYS A 70 -3.55 7.96 -11.87
N PHE A 71 -2.82 7.15 -11.13
CA PHE A 71 -1.80 7.65 -10.21
C PHE A 71 -0.37 7.43 -10.68
N SER A 72 -0.13 6.54 -11.63
CA SER A 72 1.20 6.24 -12.19
C SER A 72 2.28 6.08 -11.11
N PRO A 73 2.14 5.11 -10.17
CA PRO A 73 3.11 4.93 -9.09
C PRO A 73 4.44 4.39 -9.63
N ASP A 74 5.54 4.80 -8.98
CA ASP A 74 6.89 4.32 -9.28
C ASP A 74 7.16 2.96 -8.64
N HIS A 75 6.54 2.70 -7.48
CA HIS A 75 6.72 1.48 -6.68
C HIS A 75 5.39 0.99 -6.13
N MET A 76 5.28 -0.32 -5.92
CA MET A 76 4.19 -0.93 -5.18
C MET A 76 4.71 -1.63 -3.92
N ALA A 77 4.07 -1.37 -2.79
CA ALA A 77 4.30 -2.02 -1.52
C ALA A 77 3.08 -2.89 -1.17
N VAL A 78 3.29 -4.12 -0.77
CA VAL A 78 2.21 -5.04 -0.41
C VAL A 78 2.52 -5.76 0.90
N GLU A 79 1.51 -5.94 1.75
CA GLU A 79 1.68 -6.75 2.94
C GLU A 79 1.83 -8.23 2.57
N ARG A 80 2.79 -8.90 3.24
CA ARG A 80 3.01 -10.33 3.04
C ARG A 80 1.91 -11.13 3.71
N LEU A 81 1.28 -12.01 2.95
CA LEU A 81 0.27 -12.91 3.49
C LEU A 81 0.89 -13.95 4.43
N TYR A 82 0.34 -14.07 5.63
CA TYR A 82 0.59 -15.17 6.54
C TYR A 82 -0.68 -16.01 6.67
N PHE A 83 -0.56 -17.28 6.37
CA PHE A 83 -1.68 -18.22 6.51
C PHE A 83 -1.82 -18.64 7.96
N ASN A 84 -2.66 -17.94 8.71
CA ASN A 84 -3.16 -18.43 9.99
C ASN A 84 -4.46 -19.18 9.74
N SER A 85 -4.62 -20.33 10.36
CA SER A 85 -5.75 -21.27 10.51
C SER A 85 -7.04 -21.17 9.65
N ASN A 86 -7.32 -20.11 8.91
CA ASN A 86 -8.54 -19.98 8.11
C ASN A 86 -8.26 -20.25 6.62
N GLN A 87 -8.07 -21.53 6.28
CA GLN A 87 -7.65 -21.96 4.95
C GLN A 87 -8.63 -21.64 3.82
N LYS A 88 -9.93 -21.49 4.09
CA LYS A 88 -10.93 -21.26 3.05
C LYS A 88 -10.79 -19.91 2.34
N THR A 89 -10.53 -18.84 3.11
CA THR A 89 -10.36 -17.50 2.54
C THR A 89 -8.93 -17.21 2.08
N ALA A 90 -7.95 -17.97 2.58
CA ALA A 90 -6.55 -17.78 2.26
C ALA A 90 -6.23 -17.98 0.76
N ILE A 91 -6.86 -18.97 0.14
CA ILE A 91 -6.68 -19.25 -1.30
C ILE A 91 -7.28 -18.11 -2.13
N ASP A 92 -8.47 -17.64 -1.80
CA ASP A 92 -9.14 -16.57 -2.52
C ASP A 92 -8.36 -15.26 -2.41
N VAL A 93 -7.86 -14.93 -1.21
CA VAL A 93 -7.00 -13.76 -0.97
C VAL A 93 -5.68 -13.88 -1.74
N ALA A 94 -5.05 -15.07 -1.77
CA ALA A 94 -3.83 -15.28 -2.52
C ALA A 94 -4.02 -15.10 -4.04
N GLN A 95 -5.16 -15.53 -4.58
CA GLN A 95 -5.50 -15.34 -5.99
C GLN A 95 -5.77 -13.86 -6.31
N ALA A 96 -6.54 -13.15 -5.47
CA ALA A 96 -6.77 -11.72 -5.62
C ALA A 96 -5.45 -10.92 -5.54
N ARG A 97 -4.57 -11.27 -4.60
CA ARG A 97 -3.23 -10.70 -4.50
C ARG A 97 -2.40 -10.98 -5.76
N GLY A 98 -2.48 -12.19 -6.31
CA GLY A 98 -1.79 -12.55 -7.55
C GLY A 98 -2.19 -11.65 -8.72
N VAL A 99 -3.48 -11.34 -8.84
CA VAL A 99 -4.01 -10.40 -9.85
C VAL A 99 -3.40 -9.00 -9.67
N THR A 100 -3.38 -8.49 -8.44
CA THR A 100 -2.83 -7.16 -8.12
C THR A 100 -1.33 -7.08 -8.43
N VAL A 101 -0.56 -8.09 -8.02
CA VAL A 101 0.89 -8.16 -8.28
C VAL A 101 1.17 -8.29 -9.77
N LEU A 102 0.36 -9.07 -10.51
CA LEU A 102 0.49 -9.20 -11.96
C LEU A 102 0.27 -7.86 -12.68
N SER A 103 -0.68 -7.05 -12.23
CA SER A 103 -0.94 -5.71 -12.78
C SER A 103 0.28 -4.79 -12.66
N ALA A 104 0.99 -4.83 -11.52
CA ALA A 104 2.25 -4.10 -11.34
C ALA A 104 3.36 -4.65 -12.24
N ALA A 105 3.51 -5.98 -12.29
CA ALA A 105 4.55 -6.64 -13.10
C ALA A 105 4.40 -6.35 -14.60
N LYS A 106 3.19 -6.33 -15.13
CA LYS A 106 2.89 -5.96 -16.54
C LYS A 106 3.31 -4.53 -16.88
N ARG A 107 3.39 -3.66 -15.89
CA ARG A 107 3.84 -2.26 -16.01
C ARG A 107 5.30 -2.05 -15.69
N ASN A 108 6.04 -3.12 -15.37
CA ASN A 108 7.42 -3.07 -14.88
C ASN A 108 7.58 -2.23 -13.60
N ILE A 109 6.53 -2.14 -12.78
CA ILE A 109 6.58 -1.45 -11.49
C ILE A 109 7.15 -2.41 -10.45
N PRO A 110 8.25 -2.05 -9.75
CA PRO A 110 8.82 -2.87 -8.70
C PRO A 110 7.83 -3.12 -7.56
N VAL A 111 7.73 -4.37 -7.12
CA VAL A 111 6.87 -4.79 -6.00
C VAL A 111 7.73 -5.21 -4.83
N SER A 112 7.51 -4.61 -3.66
CA SER A 112 8.16 -4.96 -2.40
C SER A 112 7.15 -5.51 -1.42
N GLU A 113 7.53 -6.58 -0.71
CA GLU A 113 6.69 -7.23 0.29
C GLU A 113 7.19 -6.94 1.70
N TYR A 114 6.27 -6.63 2.60
CA TYR A 114 6.56 -6.37 4.00
C TYR A 114 5.73 -7.25 4.92
N THR A 115 6.38 -7.79 5.94
CA THR A 115 5.70 -8.56 6.98
C THR A 115 4.93 -7.62 7.92
N PRO A 116 3.86 -8.09 8.58
CA PRO A 116 3.17 -7.33 9.62
C PRO A 116 4.11 -6.78 10.69
N LEU A 117 5.15 -7.55 11.05
CA LEU A 117 6.17 -7.13 12.00
C LEU A 117 6.97 -5.93 11.48
N GLN A 118 7.40 -5.97 10.21
CA GLN A 118 8.11 -4.85 9.59
C GLN A 118 7.25 -3.60 9.51
N VAL A 119 5.97 -3.73 9.15
CA VAL A 119 5.03 -2.60 9.11
C VAL A 119 4.89 -1.98 10.51
N LYS A 120 4.66 -2.78 11.54
CA LYS A 120 4.56 -2.29 12.92
C LYS A 120 5.84 -1.58 13.38
N GLN A 121 7.00 -2.16 13.12
CA GLN A 121 8.29 -1.56 13.48
C GLN A 121 8.55 -0.26 12.75
N SER A 122 8.21 -0.18 11.47
CA SER A 122 8.39 1.03 10.66
C SER A 122 7.48 2.17 11.06
N VAL A 123 6.20 1.87 11.29
CA VAL A 123 5.18 2.89 11.55
C VAL A 123 5.16 3.32 13.02
N VAL A 124 5.27 2.36 13.96
CA VAL A 124 5.10 2.63 15.41
C VAL A 124 6.44 2.58 16.16
N GLY A 125 7.45 1.92 15.59
CA GLY A 125 8.77 1.77 16.20
C GLY A 125 8.96 0.46 16.98
N TYR A 126 7.93 -0.36 17.15
CA TYR A 126 8.03 -1.67 17.83
C TYR A 126 7.03 -2.69 17.29
N GLY A 127 7.43 -3.97 17.27
CA GLY A 127 6.71 -5.04 16.59
C GLY A 127 5.46 -5.59 17.30
N ARG A 128 5.25 -5.25 18.59
CA ARG A 128 4.08 -5.67 19.38
C ARG A 128 2.94 -4.66 19.34
N ALA A 129 3.02 -3.64 18.48
CA ALA A 129 1.97 -2.65 18.32
C ALA A 129 0.63 -3.31 17.94
N GLU A 130 -0.45 -2.82 18.53
CA GLU A 130 -1.80 -3.23 18.18
C GLU A 130 -2.24 -2.57 16.88
N LYS A 131 -3.23 -3.15 16.19
CA LYS A 131 -3.76 -2.62 14.93
C LYS A 131 -4.14 -1.15 15.03
N HIS A 132 -4.88 -0.76 16.07
CA HIS A 132 -5.29 0.62 16.29
C HIS A 132 -4.10 1.59 16.41
N GLN A 133 -3.02 1.17 17.04
CA GLN A 133 -1.81 2.00 17.18
C GLN A 133 -1.14 2.24 15.82
N VAL A 134 -1.09 1.23 14.96
CA VAL A 134 -0.57 1.37 13.59
C VAL A 134 -1.42 2.35 12.79
N MET A 135 -2.74 2.21 12.85
CA MET A 135 -3.68 3.09 12.12
C MET A 135 -3.59 4.54 12.60
N GLU A 136 -3.53 4.77 13.91
CA GLU A 136 -3.40 6.11 14.49
C GLU A 136 -2.05 6.74 14.14
N MET A 137 -0.96 5.97 14.19
CA MET A 137 0.34 6.49 13.82
C MET A 137 0.44 6.77 12.31
N THR A 138 -0.17 5.95 11.46
CA THR A 138 -0.32 6.21 10.02
C THR A 138 -1.03 7.54 9.79
N ARG A 139 -2.15 7.78 10.49
CA ARG A 139 -2.87 9.05 10.45
C ARG A 139 -1.98 10.23 10.81
N MET A 140 -1.22 10.11 11.90
CA MET A 140 -0.34 11.18 12.40
C MET A 140 0.82 11.47 11.44
N ILE A 141 1.50 10.43 10.94
CA ILE A 141 2.60 10.56 9.98
C ILE A 141 2.15 11.30 8.71
N LEU A 142 0.94 11.00 8.24
CA LEU A 142 0.39 11.59 7.02
C LEU A 142 -0.38 12.89 7.26
N GLY A 143 -0.50 13.36 8.50
CA GLY A 143 -1.22 14.60 8.85
C GLY A 143 -2.72 14.55 8.53
N LEU A 144 -3.33 13.35 8.55
CA LEU A 144 -4.74 13.19 8.23
C LEU A 144 -5.63 13.60 9.41
N ALA A 145 -6.79 14.19 9.12
CA ALA A 145 -7.75 14.62 10.13
C ALA A 145 -8.36 13.43 10.90
N GLN A 146 -8.54 12.29 10.21
CA GLN A 146 -9.15 11.08 10.77
C GLN A 146 -8.39 9.84 10.30
N ILE A 147 -8.51 8.75 11.04
CA ILE A 147 -8.02 7.44 10.60
C ILE A 147 -8.69 7.08 9.27
N PRO A 148 -7.94 6.69 8.24
CA PRO A 148 -8.49 6.26 6.95
C PRO A 148 -9.52 5.13 7.11
N LYS A 149 -10.57 5.20 6.32
CA LYS A 149 -11.61 4.17 6.25
C LYS A 149 -11.80 3.71 4.80
N PRO A 150 -12.07 2.40 4.59
CA PRO A 150 -12.05 1.33 5.58
C PRO A 150 -10.66 1.10 6.16
N ASP A 151 -10.54 0.22 7.16
CA ASP A 151 -9.28 -0.09 7.84
C ASP A 151 -8.21 -0.58 6.88
N ASP A 152 -8.61 -1.30 5.82
CA ASP A 152 -7.75 -1.80 4.74
C ASP A 152 -6.99 -0.65 4.03
N ALA A 153 -7.60 0.53 3.92
CA ALA A 153 -6.93 1.72 3.37
C ALA A 153 -5.82 2.23 4.30
N ALA A 154 -6.02 2.16 5.63
CA ALA A 154 -4.98 2.52 6.59
C ALA A 154 -3.82 1.52 6.57
N ASP A 155 -4.12 0.22 6.45
CA ASP A 155 -3.13 -0.84 6.34
C ASP A 155 -2.31 -0.70 5.04
N ALA A 156 -2.95 -0.37 3.93
CA ALA A 156 -2.29 -0.08 2.66
C ALA A 156 -1.35 1.15 2.74
N LEU A 157 -1.79 2.25 3.36
CA LEU A 157 -0.94 3.42 3.59
C LEU A 157 0.25 3.08 4.51
N ALA A 158 0.04 2.26 5.53
CA ALA A 158 1.12 1.79 6.41
C ALA A 158 2.18 0.99 5.64
N ALA A 159 1.77 0.15 4.68
CA ALA A 159 2.68 -0.57 3.80
C ALA A 159 3.49 0.40 2.90
N ALA A 160 2.86 1.44 2.36
CA ALA A 160 3.53 2.46 1.56
C ALA A 160 4.55 3.28 2.38
N ILE A 161 4.21 3.68 3.60
CA ILE A 161 5.14 4.33 4.54
C ILE A 161 6.33 3.40 4.83
N THR A 162 6.06 2.12 5.09
CA THR A 162 7.12 1.14 5.34
C THR A 162 8.09 1.07 4.16
N HIS A 163 7.57 1.00 2.93
CA HIS A 163 8.41 0.96 1.73
C HIS A 163 9.34 2.18 1.63
N SER A 164 8.83 3.37 1.84
CA SER A 164 9.64 4.60 1.76
C SER A 164 10.80 4.63 2.76
N LEU A 165 10.62 4.02 3.94
CA LEU A 165 11.67 3.94 4.96
C LEU A 165 12.72 2.86 4.62
N TYR A 166 12.31 1.73 4.04
CA TYR A 166 13.22 0.66 3.62
C TYR A 166 13.98 1.00 2.34
N SER A 167 13.37 1.70 1.38
CA SER A 167 14.02 2.07 0.11
C SER A 167 15.21 3.01 0.28
N ARG A 168 15.30 3.74 1.39
CA ARG A 168 16.46 4.57 1.73
C ARG A 168 17.76 3.79 1.93
N PHE A 169 17.67 2.51 2.26
CA PHE A 169 18.84 1.69 2.59
C PHE A 169 19.32 0.82 1.43
N THR A 170 18.67 0.89 0.27
CA THR A 170 18.98 0.07 -0.91
C THR A 170 19.50 0.88 -2.11
N SER A 171 19.82 2.16 -1.90
CA SER A 171 20.40 3.07 -2.91
C SER A 171 21.92 3.12 -2.81
#